data_d5d9f1447c8c099917d260371b0236d2
#
_entry.id   d5d9f1447c8c099917d260371b0236d2
#
_cell.length_a   1.000
_cell.length_b   1.000
_cell.length_c   1.000
_cell.angle_alpha   90.00
_cell.angle_beta   90.00
_cell.angle_gamma   90.00
#
_symmetry.space_group_name_H-M   'P 1'
#
loop_
_entity.id
_entity.type
_entity.pdbx_description
1 polymer ?
#
loop_
_entity_poly.entity_id
_entity_poly.type
_entity_poly.pdbx_seq_one_letter_code
_entity_poly.pdbx_strand_id
1 'polypeptide(L)'
;MALDPQSILLTDRVAVVTGAAAGIGRAIALAFARFGAHVAVCDRDADNLAVTAREIAAAGRTAVSAVLDVREPELVRRFADDVRARLTAVDVLVNNAGGGFMAPFLDVSEKGQDALVRENFGQVSHCIRAVVPLMTTGRGSIINITSIEAHRAGPGFAVYSAMKAAVASLTKSLALELGERMIRVNCIAPDVIPTPGIGEVAVKTPLPRAGHVDDVAGAALFLASDLSQFVTGSTLHVDGGNWAAGGWHRGATGFTT
;
A
#
# COMPACT_ATOMS: atom_id res chain seq x y z
N MET A 1 9.96 20.94 16.17
CA MET A 1 9.82 21.88 15.02
C MET A 1 8.38 22.32 14.93
N ALA A 2 8.12 23.59 14.57
CA ALA A 2 6.75 24.03 14.26
C ALA A 2 6.28 23.32 12.98
N LEU A 3 4.98 23.02 12.89
CA LEU A 3 4.40 22.47 11.66
C LEU A 3 4.51 23.51 10.54
N ASP A 4 4.97 23.06 9.38
CA ASP A 4 5.10 23.84 8.16
C ASP A 4 4.32 23.14 7.04
N PRO A 5 3.60 23.88 6.18
CA PRO A 5 2.94 23.30 5.01
C PRO A 5 3.88 22.50 4.11
N GLN A 6 5.18 22.81 4.09
CA GLN A 6 6.19 22.06 3.36
C GLN A 6 6.41 20.63 3.91
N SER A 7 6.02 20.38 5.18
CA SER A 7 6.20 19.08 5.83
C SER A 7 5.42 17.93 5.16
N ILE A 8 4.43 18.25 4.32
CA ILE A 8 3.71 17.23 3.53
C ILE A 8 4.42 16.90 2.21
N LEU A 9 5.31 17.76 1.74
CA LEU A 9 5.98 17.57 0.47
C LEU A 9 7.01 16.43 0.55
N LEU A 10 7.13 15.71 -0.54
CA LEU A 10 8.12 14.66 -0.73
C LEU A 10 9.26 15.14 -1.66
N THR A 11 9.58 16.43 -1.61
CA THR A 11 10.57 17.04 -2.50
C THR A 11 11.87 16.25 -2.49
N ASP A 12 12.26 15.77 -3.69
CA ASP A 12 13.46 15.00 -3.96
C ASP A 12 13.60 13.68 -3.16
N ARG A 13 12.53 13.21 -2.52
CA ARG A 13 12.47 11.84 -1.96
C ARG A 13 12.33 10.82 -3.08
N VAL A 14 12.80 9.63 -2.80
CA VAL A 14 12.66 8.46 -3.68
C VAL A 14 11.66 7.50 -3.08
N ALA A 15 10.60 7.22 -3.82
CA ALA A 15 9.57 6.27 -3.44
C ALA A 15 9.56 5.05 -4.35
N VAL A 16 9.40 3.86 -3.78
CA VAL A 16 9.13 2.60 -4.49
C VAL A 16 7.68 2.22 -4.25
N VAL A 17 6.91 1.97 -5.31
CA VAL A 17 5.49 1.55 -5.22
C VAL A 17 5.27 0.30 -6.05
N THR A 18 4.79 -0.78 -5.41
CA THR A 18 4.45 -2.04 -6.09
C THR A 18 2.98 -2.09 -6.49
N GLY A 19 2.65 -2.77 -7.59
CA GLY A 19 1.27 -2.85 -8.08
C GLY A 19 0.76 -1.50 -8.58
N ALA A 20 1.61 -0.76 -9.33
CA ALA A 20 1.38 0.64 -9.67
C ALA A 20 0.80 0.86 -11.09
N ALA A 21 0.39 -0.19 -11.80
CA ALA A 21 -0.22 -0.05 -13.11
C ALA A 21 -1.64 0.54 -13.03
N ALA A 22 -2.40 0.25 -11.97
CA ALA A 22 -3.78 0.67 -11.82
C ALA A 22 -4.18 0.90 -10.35
N GLY A 23 -5.39 1.38 -10.13
CA GLY A 23 -6.04 1.45 -8.82
C GLY A 23 -5.26 2.25 -7.79
N ILE A 24 -5.21 1.72 -6.56
CA ILE A 24 -4.60 2.38 -5.40
C ILE A 24 -3.10 2.64 -5.62
N GLY A 25 -2.34 1.65 -6.12
CA GLY A 25 -0.90 1.80 -6.32
C GLY A 25 -0.56 2.90 -7.33
N ARG A 26 -1.31 2.98 -8.44
CA ARG A 26 -1.17 4.07 -9.41
C ARG A 26 -1.49 5.43 -8.80
N ALA A 27 -2.58 5.54 -8.04
CA ALA A 27 -2.95 6.80 -7.40
C ALA A 27 -1.89 7.27 -6.40
N ILE A 28 -1.33 6.36 -5.59
CA ILE A 28 -0.22 6.66 -4.67
C ILE A 28 1.02 7.14 -5.44
N ALA A 29 1.42 6.42 -6.49
CA ALA A 29 2.60 6.78 -7.29
C ALA A 29 2.49 8.18 -7.91
N LEU A 30 1.31 8.50 -8.45
CA LEU A 30 1.04 9.82 -9.04
C LEU A 30 0.93 10.92 -7.99
N ALA A 31 0.32 10.66 -6.83
CA ALA A 31 0.29 11.60 -5.73
C ALA A 31 1.71 11.91 -5.25
N PHE A 32 2.54 10.91 -5.03
CA PHE A 32 3.92 11.10 -4.61
C PHE A 32 4.72 11.94 -5.62
N ALA A 33 4.56 11.67 -6.92
CA ALA A 33 5.21 12.47 -7.96
C ALA A 33 4.77 13.94 -7.94
N ARG A 34 3.46 14.20 -7.83
CA ARG A 34 2.89 15.56 -7.74
C ARG A 34 3.37 16.31 -6.50
N PHE A 35 3.66 15.59 -5.40
CA PHE A 35 4.21 16.16 -4.18
C PHE A 35 5.74 16.15 -4.12
N GLY A 36 6.40 15.90 -5.25
CA GLY A 36 7.82 16.14 -5.44
C GLY A 36 8.75 14.92 -5.36
N ALA A 37 8.22 13.70 -5.22
CA ALA A 37 9.04 12.50 -5.20
C ALA A 37 9.47 12.03 -6.60
N HIS A 38 10.67 11.46 -6.70
CA HIS A 38 11.04 10.53 -7.77
C HIS A 38 10.42 9.17 -7.45
N VAL A 39 9.85 8.47 -8.43
CA VAL A 39 9.07 7.26 -8.13
C VAL A 39 9.53 6.08 -8.98
N ALA A 40 9.90 5.00 -8.30
CA ALA A 40 10.12 3.71 -8.92
C ALA A 40 8.85 2.86 -8.78
N VAL A 41 8.38 2.31 -9.89
CA VAL A 41 7.11 1.56 -9.97
C VAL A 41 7.31 0.20 -10.59
N CYS A 42 6.60 -0.81 -10.10
CA CYS A 42 6.57 -2.13 -10.73
C CYS A 42 5.17 -2.72 -10.76
N ASP A 43 4.90 -3.51 -11.79
CA ASP A 43 3.66 -4.25 -11.98
C ASP A 43 3.86 -5.35 -13.03
N ARG A 44 2.90 -6.27 -13.15
CA ARG A 44 2.83 -7.28 -14.22
C ARG A 44 2.22 -6.73 -15.50
N ASP A 45 1.36 -5.71 -15.39
CA ASP A 45 0.68 -5.05 -16.50
C ASP A 45 1.60 -4.00 -17.15
N ALA A 46 2.26 -4.40 -18.21
CA ALA A 46 3.25 -3.58 -18.92
C ALA A 46 2.65 -2.30 -19.50
N ASP A 47 1.46 -2.38 -20.09
CA ASP A 47 0.84 -1.27 -20.84
C ASP A 47 0.40 -0.16 -19.89
N ASN A 48 -0.34 -0.52 -18.84
CA ASN A 48 -0.79 0.44 -17.85
C ASN A 48 0.37 0.97 -16.98
N LEU A 49 1.38 0.15 -16.68
CA LEU A 49 2.58 0.59 -15.99
C LEU A 49 3.35 1.66 -16.81
N ALA A 50 3.45 1.47 -18.12
CA ALA A 50 4.07 2.47 -19.01
C ALA A 50 3.30 3.79 -19.02
N VAL A 51 1.96 3.76 -18.90
CA VAL A 51 1.14 4.97 -18.74
C VAL A 51 1.49 5.67 -17.43
N THR A 52 1.51 4.94 -16.32
CA THR A 52 1.86 5.49 -14.99
C THR A 52 3.25 6.14 -15.01
N ALA A 53 4.25 5.48 -15.61
CA ALA A 53 5.61 6.03 -15.70
C ALA A 53 5.67 7.33 -16.52
N ARG A 54 4.92 7.42 -17.63
CA ARG A 54 4.82 8.66 -18.41
C ARG A 54 4.18 9.80 -17.61
N GLU A 55 3.15 9.53 -16.83
CA GLU A 55 2.49 10.55 -16.02
C GLU A 55 3.37 11.03 -14.86
N ILE A 56 4.18 10.16 -14.24
CA ILE A 56 5.21 10.56 -13.28
C ILE A 56 6.23 11.50 -13.94
N ALA A 57 6.70 11.15 -15.13
CA ALA A 57 7.63 12.00 -15.89
C ALA A 57 6.99 13.34 -16.29
N ALA A 58 5.71 13.36 -16.66
CA ALA A 58 4.96 14.58 -16.97
C ALA A 58 4.79 15.51 -15.76
N ALA A 59 4.82 14.97 -14.53
CA ALA A 59 4.87 15.75 -13.30
C ALA A 59 6.27 16.31 -12.98
N GLY A 60 7.24 16.17 -13.92
CA GLY A 60 8.61 16.67 -13.78
C GLY A 60 9.49 15.82 -12.85
N ARG A 61 9.12 14.56 -12.60
CA ARG A 61 9.86 13.68 -11.69
C ARG A 61 10.44 12.47 -12.43
N THR A 62 11.54 11.94 -11.91
CA THR A 62 12.14 10.73 -12.48
C THR A 62 11.26 9.53 -12.23
N ALA A 63 10.93 8.78 -13.28
CA ALA A 63 10.25 7.50 -13.21
C ALA A 63 11.24 6.36 -13.50
N VAL A 64 11.29 5.37 -12.62
CA VAL A 64 11.94 4.07 -12.88
C VAL A 64 10.84 3.03 -12.93
N SER A 65 10.69 2.29 -14.03
CA SER A 65 9.63 1.29 -14.16
C SER A 65 10.18 -0.08 -14.54
N ALA A 66 9.63 -1.14 -13.93
CA ALA A 66 9.98 -2.51 -14.25
C ALA A 66 8.74 -3.40 -14.31
N VAL A 67 8.59 -4.15 -15.41
CA VAL A 67 7.55 -5.16 -15.54
C VAL A 67 8.03 -6.43 -14.85
N LEU A 68 7.39 -6.80 -13.74
CA LEU A 68 7.78 -7.97 -12.97
C LEU A 68 6.62 -8.52 -12.11
N ASP A 69 6.76 -9.77 -11.72
CA ASP A 69 5.93 -10.37 -10.69
C ASP A 69 6.65 -10.29 -9.33
N VAL A 70 6.08 -9.55 -8.38
CA VAL A 70 6.66 -9.37 -7.04
C VAL A 70 6.70 -10.66 -6.21
N ARG A 71 6.03 -11.74 -6.66
CA ARG A 71 6.12 -13.07 -6.05
C ARG A 71 7.46 -13.76 -6.33
N GLU A 72 8.24 -13.25 -7.28
CA GLU A 72 9.54 -13.77 -7.66
C GLU A 72 10.66 -12.93 -7.01
N PRO A 73 11.29 -13.40 -5.91
CA PRO A 73 12.23 -12.61 -5.11
C PRO A 73 13.46 -12.16 -5.91
N GLU A 74 13.87 -12.91 -6.92
CA GLU A 74 15.00 -12.54 -7.77
C GLU A 74 14.69 -11.34 -8.64
N LEU A 75 13.46 -11.25 -9.20
CA LEU A 75 13.04 -10.09 -9.98
C LEU A 75 12.91 -8.84 -9.10
N VAL A 76 12.45 -9.00 -7.86
CA VAL A 76 12.38 -7.91 -6.87
C VAL A 76 13.79 -7.39 -6.53
N ARG A 77 14.77 -8.28 -6.33
CA ARG A 77 16.16 -7.87 -6.08
C ARG A 77 16.75 -7.08 -7.26
N ARG A 78 16.58 -7.58 -8.49
CA ARG A 78 17.04 -6.87 -9.71
C ARG A 78 16.41 -5.49 -9.84
N PHE A 79 15.12 -5.38 -9.55
CA PHE A 79 14.44 -4.09 -9.55
C PHE A 79 15.02 -3.15 -8.49
N ALA A 80 15.27 -3.62 -7.28
CA ALA A 80 15.91 -2.82 -6.23
C ALA A 80 17.33 -2.36 -6.63
N ASP A 81 18.11 -3.22 -7.30
CA ASP A 81 19.43 -2.86 -7.84
C ASP A 81 19.34 -1.79 -8.94
N ASP A 82 18.35 -1.87 -9.83
CA ASP A 82 18.10 -0.83 -10.85
C ASP A 82 17.67 0.50 -10.21
N VAL A 83 16.82 0.46 -9.19
CA VAL A 83 16.45 1.66 -8.41
C VAL A 83 17.69 2.30 -7.78
N ARG A 84 18.55 1.50 -7.13
CA ARG A 84 19.81 1.98 -6.54
C ARG A 84 20.72 2.63 -7.58
N ALA A 85 20.86 2.01 -8.74
CA ALA A 85 21.73 2.51 -9.80
C ALA A 85 21.26 3.86 -10.37
N ARG A 86 19.95 4.10 -10.41
CA ARG A 86 19.36 5.28 -11.06
C ARG A 86 18.92 6.37 -10.08
N LEU A 87 18.59 6.04 -8.83
CA LEU A 87 18.04 6.96 -7.83
C LEU A 87 18.84 6.99 -6.53
N THR A 88 19.90 6.21 -6.41
CA THR A 88 20.91 6.18 -5.34
C THR A 88 20.40 5.61 -4.01
N ALA A 89 19.28 6.09 -3.45
CA ALA A 89 18.71 5.68 -2.18
C ALA A 89 17.19 5.58 -2.28
N VAL A 90 16.53 5.05 -1.24
CA VAL A 90 15.08 4.98 -1.12
C VAL A 90 14.65 5.61 0.20
N ASP A 91 13.64 6.47 0.18
CA ASP A 91 13.03 7.08 1.36
C ASP A 91 11.69 6.42 1.73
N VAL A 92 10.92 5.97 0.72
CA VAL A 92 9.59 5.41 0.93
C VAL A 92 9.42 4.10 0.17
N LEU A 93 8.91 3.07 0.85
CA LEU A 93 8.47 1.83 0.22
C LEU A 93 6.97 1.64 0.45
N VAL A 94 6.20 1.49 -0.63
CA VAL A 94 4.78 1.14 -0.57
C VAL A 94 4.57 -0.26 -1.11
N ASN A 95 4.28 -1.20 -0.23
CA ASN A 95 3.87 -2.56 -0.57
C ASN A 95 2.37 -2.57 -0.83
N ASN A 96 1.97 -2.30 -2.07
CA ASN A 96 0.58 -2.23 -2.48
C ASN A 96 0.15 -3.44 -3.32
N ALA A 97 1.04 -4.07 -4.08
CA ALA A 97 0.71 -5.26 -4.85
C ALA A 97 0.02 -6.30 -3.98
N GLY A 98 -0.97 -6.97 -4.52
CA GLY A 98 -1.75 -7.97 -3.82
C GLY A 98 -3.14 -8.10 -4.43
N GLY A 99 -3.86 -9.10 -4.02
CA GLY A 99 -5.21 -9.36 -4.49
C GLY A 99 -5.82 -10.60 -3.85
N GLY A 100 -7.07 -10.84 -4.18
CA GLY A 100 -7.78 -12.01 -3.68
C GLY A 100 -8.95 -12.36 -4.58
N PHE A 101 -9.48 -13.52 -4.37
CA PHE A 101 -10.73 -13.98 -4.97
C PHE A 101 -11.67 -14.49 -3.86
N MET A 102 -12.95 -14.39 -4.12
CA MET A 102 -13.97 -14.87 -3.17
C MET A 102 -14.28 -16.33 -3.42
N ALA A 103 -14.11 -17.17 -2.40
CA ALA A 103 -14.52 -18.57 -2.39
C ALA A 103 -14.75 -19.04 -0.94
N PRO A 104 -15.69 -19.98 -0.67
CA PRO A 104 -15.77 -20.68 0.60
C PRO A 104 -14.42 -21.33 0.92
N PHE A 105 -14.01 -21.31 2.18
CA PHE A 105 -12.68 -21.79 2.59
C PHE A 105 -12.37 -23.22 2.15
N LEU A 106 -13.35 -24.11 2.25
CA LEU A 106 -13.19 -25.51 1.86
C LEU A 106 -13.08 -25.75 0.33
N ASP A 107 -13.45 -24.74 -0.46
CA ASP A 107 -13.39 -24.79 -1.94
C ASP A 107 -12.07 -24.19 -2.46
N VAL A 108 -11.27 -23.56 -1.59
CA VAL A 108 -9.95 -23.04 -1.96
C VAL A 108 -8.97 -24.22 -2.10
N SER A 109 -8.46 -24.46 -3.30
CA SER A 109 -7.45 -25.50 -3.51
C SER A 109 -6.12 -25.12 -2.84
N GLU A 110 -5.26 -26.12 -2.54
CA GLU A 110 -3.91 -25.90 -2.00
C GLU A 110 -3.12 -24.92 -2.88
N LYS A 111 -3.16 -25.07 -4.19
CA LYS A 111 -2.52 -24.15 -5.15
C LYS A 111 -3.08 -22.72 -5.05
N GLY A 112 -4.39 -22.57 -4.87
CA GLY A 112 -5.04 -21.28 -4.67
C GLY A 112 -4.62 -20.65 -3.35
N GLN A 113 -4.55 -21.41 -2.28
CA GLN A 113 -4.04 -20.97 -0.98
C GLN A 113 -2.58 -20.49 -1.09
N ASP A 114 -1.69 -21.28 -1.69
CA ASP A 114 -0.28 -20.91 -1.88
C ASP A 114 -0.13 -19.63 -2.70
N ALA A 115 -0.94 -19.46 -3.74
CA ALA A 115 -0.96 -18.24 -4.53
C ALA A 115 -1.33 -17.02 -3.67
N LEU A 116 -2.39 -17.12 -2.83
CA LEU A 116 -2.81 -16.05 -1.93
C LEU A 116 -1.74 -15.72 -0.88
N VAL A 117 -1.05 -16.72 -0.33
CA VAL A 117 0.05 -16.52 0.63
C VAL A 117 1.21 -15.79 -0.05
N ARG A 118 1.66 -16.24 -1.22
CA ARG A 118 2.75 -15.60 -1.97
C ARG A 118 2.41 -14.17 -2.39
N GLU A 119 1.18 -13.95 -2.85
CA GLU A 119 0.73 -12.66 -3.38
C GLU A 119 0.45 -11.62 -2.29
N ASN A 120 0.04 -11.99 -1.08
CA ASN A 120 -0.36 -11.03 -0.06
C ASN A 120 0.63 -10.91 1.11
N PHE A 121 1.47 -11.92 1.37
CA PHE A 121 2.47 -11.86 2.44
C PHE A 121 3.90 -12.05 1.90
N GLY A 122 4.14 -13.09 1.09
CA GLY A 122 5.49 -13.40 0.60
C GLY A 122 6.14 -12.23 -0.11
N GLN A 123 5.42 -11.60 -1.04
CA GLN A 123 5.92 -10.46 -1.80
C GLN A 123 6.27 -9.24 -0.91
N VAL A 124 5.50 -8.97 0.15
CA VAL A 124 5.81 -7.89 1.11
C VAL A 124 7.17 -8.12 1.76
N SER A 125 7.41 -9.36 2.19
CA SER A 125 8.69 -9.77 2.76
C SER A 125 9.84 -9.65 1.76
N HIS A 126 9.63 -10.03 0.48
CA HIS A 126 10.63 -9.90 -0.58
C HIS A 126 10.99 -8.43 -0.82
N CYS A 127 10.00 -7.56 -0.97
CA CYS A 127 10.21 -6.12 -1.20
C CYS A 127 10.91 -5.45 -0.03
N ILE A 128 10.50 -5.72 1.21
CA ILE A 128 11.13 -5.16 2.40
C ILE A 128 12.61 -5.59 2.46
N ARG A 129 12.93 -6.88 2.28
CA ARG A 129 14.30 -7.39 2.31
C ARG A 129 15.19 -6.80 1.21
N ALA A 130 14.64 -6.53 0.03
CA ALA A 130 15.38 -5.96 -1.08
C ALA A 130 15.59 -4.44 -0.93
N VAL A 131 14.58 -3.72 -0.40
CA VAL A 131 14.59 -2.25 -0.38
C VAL A 131 15.16 -1.66 0.91
N VAL A 132 14.95 -2.29 2.09
CA VAL A 132 15.45 -1.76 3.37
C VAL A 132 16.95 -1.51 3.37
N PRO A 133 17.83 -2.34 2.77
CA PRO A 133 19.26 -2.02 2.66
C PRO A 133 19.57 -0.73 1.88
N LEU A 134 18.66 -0.27 1.04
CA LEU A 134 18.78 0.95 0.24
C LEU A 134 18.18 2.17 0.94
N MET A 135 17.46 1.97 2.06
CA MET A 135 16.73 3.05 2.72
C MET A 135 17.68 3.96 3.49
N THR A 136 17.45 5.26 3.30
CA THR A 136 18.15 6.31 4.03
C THR A 136 17.86 6.22 5.52
N THR A 137 18.91 6.14 6.32
CA THR A 137 18.79 6.24 7.79
C THR A 137 18.36 7.65 8.18
N GLY A 138 17.40 7.75 9.08
CA GLY A 138 16.94 9.02 9.65
C GLY A 138 15.60 9.52 9.09
N ARG A 139 15.09 8.98 7.96
CA ARG A 139 13.81 9.44 7.39
C ARG A 139 13.02 8.38 6.60
N GLY A 140 13.31 7.10 6.78
CA GLY A 140 12.65 6.03 6.05
C GLY A 140 11.17 5.85 6.41
N SER A 141 10.32 5.49 5.43
CA SER A 141 8.92 5.11 5.65
C SER A 141 8.53 3.89 4.83
N ILE A 142 8.05 2.85 5.49
CA ILE A 142 7.46 1.66 4.86
C ILE A 142 5.96 1.68 5.10
N ILE A 143 5.18 1.58 4.02
CA ILE A 143 3.72 1.63 4.03
C ILE A 143 3.21 0.33 3.42
N ASN A 144 2.54 -0.49 4.22
CA ASN A 144 1.96 -1.75 3.77
C ASN A 144 0.46 -1.58 3.56
N ILE A 145 -0.02 -1.82 2.34
CA ILE A 145 -1.46 -1.80 2.07
C ILE A 145 -2.05 -3.14 2.49
N THR A 146 -2.79 -3.10 3.59
CA THR A 146 -3.52 -4.24 4.13
C THR A 146 -4.98 -4.24 3.63
N SER A 147 -5.93 -4.45 4.50
CA SER A 147 -7.37 -4.35 4.24
C SER A 147 -8.09 -4.21 5.59
N ILE A 148 -9.28 -3.66 5.59
CA ILE A 148 -10.21 -3.76 6.74
C ILE A 148 -10.42 -5.22 7.14
N GLU A 149 -10.38 -6.15 6.19
CA GLU A 149 -10.51 -7.60 6.43
C GLU A 149 -9.33 -8.20 7.23
N ALA A 150 -8.23 -7.47 7.42
CA ALA A 150 -7.18 -7.85 8.37
C ALA A 150 -7.61 -7.68 9.84
N HIS A 151 -8.70 -6.95 10.10
CA HIS A 151 -9.13 -6.53 11.44
C HIS A 151 -10.54 -7.00 11.81
N ARG A 152 -11.25 -7.63 10.86
CA ARG A 152 -12.58 -8.21 11.05
C ARG A 152 -12.70 -9.53 10.28
N ALA A 153 -13.82 -10.24 10.45
CA ALA A 153 -14.10 -11.42 9.64
C ALA A 153 -14.33 -11.06 8.17
N GLY A 154 -13.71 -11.82 7.25
CA GLY A 154 -13.89 -11.75 5.81
C GLY A 154 -14.41 -13.05 5.25
N PRO A 155 -15.73 -13.37 5.38
CA PRO A 155 -16.30 -14.58 4.80
C PRO A 155 -16.06 -14.65 3.28
N GLY A 156 -15.59 -15.80 2.81
CA GLY A 156 -15.18 -15.97 1.42
C GLY A 156 -13.77 -15.44 1.08
N PHE A 157 -13.10 -14.76 2.01
CA PHE A 157 -11.74 -14.24 1.87
C PHE A 157 -10.81 -14.72 2.99
N ALA A 158 -11.08 -15.88 3.60
CA ALA A 158 -10.40 -16.31 4.83
C ALA A 158 -8.87 -16.31 4.71
N VAL A 159 -8.29 -16.90 3.65
CA VAL A 159 -6.83 -16.92 3.45
C VAL A 159 -6.27 -15.51 3.17
N TYR A 160 -6.95 -14.74 2.32
CA TYR A 160 -6.57 -13.35 2.05
C TYR A 160 -6.55 -12.52 3.35
N SER A 161 -7.63 -12.57 4.14
CA SER A 161 -7.76 -11.85 5.41
C SER A 161 -6.66 -12.23 6.40
N ALA A 162 -6.37 -13.55 6.50
CA ALA A 162 -5.28 -14.05 7.34
C ALA A 162 -3.91 -13.49 6.89
N MET A 163 -3.64 -13.41 5.58
CA MET A 163 -2.38 -12.86 5.07
C MET A 163 -2.29 -11.34 5.28
N LYS A 164 -3.39 -10.61 5.13
CA LYS A 164 -3.43 -9.18 5.44
C LYS A 164 -3.26 -8.91 6.95
N ALA A 165 -3.79 -9.78 7.81
CA ALA A 165 -3.54 -9.73 9.26
C ALA A 165 -2.07 -10.06 9.59
N ALA A 166 -1.46 -11.02 8.90
CA ALA A 166 -0.04 -11.34 9.04
C ALA A 166 0.85 -10.14 8.68
N VAL A 167 0.52 -9.38 7.61
CA VAL A 167 1.23 -8.14 7.26
C VAL A 167 1.06 -7.07 8.34
N ALA A 168 -0.13 -6.93 8.93
CA ALA A 168 -0.35 -5.99 10.04
C ALA A 168 0.48 -6.37 11.29
N SER A 169 0.64 -7.66 11.57
CA SER A 169 1.52 -8.15 12.64
C SER A 169 2.99 -7.92 12.32
N LEU A 170 3.44 -8.23 11.09
CA LEU A 170 4.80 -7.98 10.62
C LEU A 170 5.16 -6.49 10.73
N THR A 171 4.22 -5.60 10.40
CA THR A 171 4.41 -4.14 10.50
C THR A 171 4.78 -3.70 11.91
N LYS A 172 4.13 -4.25 12.93
CA LYS A 172 4.43 -3.94 14.35
C LYS A 172 5.83 -4.39 14.75
N SER A 173 6.23 -5.60 14.37
CA SER A 173 7.56 -6.13 14.66
C SER A 173 8.65 -5.29 13.99
N LEU A 174 8.49 -5.00 12.70
CA LEU A 174 9.47 -4.21 11.95
C LEU A 174 9.52 -2.75 12.39
N ALA A 175 8.45 -2.19 12.93
CA ALA A 175 8.46 -0.85 13.52
C ALA A 175 9.44 -0.75 14.70
N LEU A 176 9.57 -1.83 15.47
CA LEU A 176 10.53 -1.92 16.57
C LEU A 176 11.95 -2.18 16.03
N GLU A 177 12.10 -3.19 15.16
CA GLU A 177 13.41 -3.60 14.65
C GLU A 177 14.12 -2.50 13.84
N LEU A 178 13.36 -1.69 13.09
CA LEU A 178 13.89 -0.64 12.22
C LEU A 178 13.87 0.75 12.88
N GLY A 179 13.31 0.86 14.09
CA GLY A 179 13.17 2.12 14.81
C GLY A 179 14.49 2.83 15.10
N GLU A 180 15.55 2.10 15.45
CA GLU A 180 16.88 2.67 15.66
C GLU A 180 17.48 3.32 14.41
N ARG A 181 17.06 2.86 13.22
CA ARG A 181 17.42 3.47 11.94
C ARG A 181 16.50 4.63 11.55
N MET A 182 15.56 5.00 12.42
CA MET A 182 14.51 5.99 12.12
C MET A 182 13.71 5.65 10.86
N ILE A 183 13.48 4.36 10.62
CA ILE A 183 12.60 3.86 9.56
C ILE A 183 11.26 3.50 10.19
N ARG A 184 10.23 4.23 9.82
CA ARG A 184 8.86 4.00 10.29
C ARG A 184 8.18 2.92 9.43
N VAL A 185 7.38 2.08 10.05
CA VAL A 185 6.64 1.01 9.35
C VAL A 185 5.18 1.07 9.79
N ASN A 186 4.26 1.32 8.84
CA ASN A 186 2.84 1.46 9.11
C ASN A 186 1.99 0.71 8.08
N CYS A 187 0.72 0.47 8.43
CA CYS A 187 -0.29 -0.06 7.51
C CYS A 187 -1.30 1.01 7.12
N ILE A 188 -1.83 0.88 5.92
CA ILE A 188 -3.13 1.45 5.54
C ILE A 188 -4.07 0.27 5.34
N ALA A 189 -5.26 0.33 5.93
CA ALA A 189 -6.32 -0.65 5.81
C ALA A 189 -7.52 -0.04 5.09
N PRO A 190 -7.58 -0.10 3.75
CA PRO A 190 -8.75 0.33 3.00
C PRO A 190 -9.92 -0.63 3.21
N ASP A 191 -11.14 -0.12 3.08
CA ASP A 191 -12.32 -0.91 2.75
C ASP A 191 -12.41 -1.09 1.23
N VAL A 192 -13.57 -1.44 0.71
CA VAL A 192 -13.76 -1.60 -0.73
C VAL A 192 -13.61 -0.25 -1.43
N ILE A 193 -12.54 -0.12 -2.20
CA ILE A 193 -12.28 1.03 -3.06
C ILE A 193 -12.59 0.59 -4.50
N PRO A 194 -13.57 1.21 -5.17
CA PRO A 194 -13.87 0.92 -6.58
C PRO A 194 -12.62 1.11 -7.44
N THR A 195 -12.19 0.03 -8.07
CA THR A 195 -11.08 0.00 -9.02
C THR A 195 -11.52 -0.81 -10.24
N PRO A 196 -10.81 -0.75 -11.37
CA PRO A 196 -11.20 -1.49 -12.58
C PRO A 196 -11.46 -2.99 -12.37
N GLY A 197 -10.80 -3.62 -11.37
CA GLY A 197 -10.98 -5.04 -11.04
C GLY A 197 -12.14 -5.34 -10.08
N ILE A 198 -12.74 -4.33 -9.43
CA ILE A 198 -13.80 -4.50 -8.42
C ILE A 198 -15.17 -4.06 -8.95
N GLY A 199 -15.22 -3.05 -9.83
CA GLY A 199 -16.47 -2.50 -10.36
C GLY A 199 -17.22 -1.63 -9.34
N GLU A 200 -18.54 -1.46 -9.56
CA GLU A 200 -19.42 -0.71 -8.67
C GLU A 200 -19.70 -1.48 -7.38
N VAL A 201 -19.69 -0.77 -6.26
CA VAL A 201 -19.90 -1.32 -4.92
C VAL A 201 -20.99 -0.56 -4.20
N ALA A 202 -21.89 -1.29 -3.53
CA ALA A 202 -22.91 -0.68 -2.68
C ALA A 202 -22.26 0.03 -1.49
N VAL A 203 -22.62 1.30 -1.28
CA VAL A 203 -22.13 2.09 -0.15
C VAL A 203 -22.81 1.61 1.14
N LYS A 204 -22.00 1.08 2.08
CA LYS A 204 -22.44 0.61 3.39
C LYS A 204 -21.65 1.24 4.53
N THR A 205 -20.93 2.31 4.25
CA THR A 205 -20.07 2.99 5.20
C THR A 205 -20.80 4.12 5.92
N PRO A 206 -20.44 4.48 7.17
CA PRO A 206 -20.94 5.67 7.86
C PRO A 206 -20.82 6.96 7.05
N LEU A 207 -19.71 7.17 6.35
CA LEU A 207 -19.60 8.22 5.35
C LEU A 207 -20.40 7.81 4.10
N PRO A 208 -21.44 8.57 3.69
CA PRO A 208 -22.40 8.15 2.67
C PRO A 208 -21.87 8.29 1.23
N ARG A 209 -20.66 7.79 0.98
CA ARG A 209 -20.04 7.73 -0.34
C ARG A 209 -19.14 6.50 -0.47
N ALA A 210 -18.92 6.06 -1.67
CA ALA A 210 -17.87 5.10 -1.95
C ALA A 210 -16.48 5.68 -1.64
N GLY A 211 -15.54 4.84 -1.24
CA GLY A 211 -14.15 5.23 -1.17
C GLY A 211 -13.59 5.53 -2.56
N HIS A 212 -12.53 6.30 -2.63
CA HIS A 212 -11.80 6.61 -3.86
C HIS A 212 -10.32 6.27 -3.69
N VAL A 213 -9.62 5.97 -4.77
CA VAL A 213 -8.18 5.68 -4.73
C VAL A 213 -7.37 6.83 -4.13
N ASP A 214 -7.83 8.07 -4.31
CA ASP A 214 -7.18 9.26 -3.73
C ASP A 214 -7.36 9.37 -2.22
N ASP A 215 -8.40 8.78 -1.62
CA ASP A 215 -8.52 8.71 -0.15
C ASP A 215 -7.35 7.90 0.44
N VAL A 216 -6.99 6.81 -0.24
CA VAL A 216 -5.84 5.97 0.15
C VAL A 216 -4.51 6.65 -0.16
N ALA A 217 -4.42 7.33 -1.32
CA ALA A 217 -3.23 8.08 -1.70
C ALA A 217 -2.94 9.24 -0.72
N GLY A 218 -3.96 9.94 -0.23
CA GLY A 218 -3.82 10.97 0.81
C GLY A 218 -3.27 10.40 2.13
N ALA A 219 -3.77 9.25 2.57
CA ALA A 219 -3.26 8.55 3.74
C ALA A 219 -1.80 8.09 3.54
N ALA A 220 -1.46 7.59 2.35
CA ALA A 220 -0.09 7.21 2.00
C ALA A 220 0.85 8.42 1.98
N LEU A 221 0.39 9.55 1.46
CA LEU A 221 1.15 10.80 1.46
C LEU A 221 1.44 11.29 2.90
N PHE A 222 0.44 11.25 3.79
CA PHE A 222 0.64 11.55 5.21
C PHE A 222 1.70 10.64 5.82
N LEU A 223 1.60 9.31 5.64
CA LEU A 223 2.57 8.35 6.20
C LEU A 223 3.95 8.44 5.55
N ALA A 224 4.06 8.89 4.31
CA ALA A 224 5.34 9.11 3.64
C ALA A 224 6.04 10.41 4.07
N SER A 225 5.28 11.41 4.51
CA SER A 225 5.76 12.78 4.78
C SER A 225 6.28 12.98 6.20
N ASP A 226 6.80 14.18 6.47
CA ASP A 226 7.28 14.58 7.78
C ASP A 226 6.15 14.87 8.79
N LEU A 227 4.90 14.93 8.33
CA LEU A 227 3.73 15.05 9.22
C LEU A 227 3.55 13.83 10.14
N SER A 228 4.12 12.69 9.78
CA SER A 228 3.95 11.42 10.50
C SER A 228 5.25 10.93 11.16
N GLN A 229 6.21 11.81 11.46
CA GLN A 229 7.54 11.43 11.99
C GLN A 229 7.49 10.62 13.30
N PHE A 230 6.42 10.75 14.09
CA PHE A 230 6.24 10.01 15.34
C PHE A 230 5.16 8.93 15.26
N VAL A 231 4.84 8.49 14.03
CA VAL A 231 3.84 7.43 13.76
C VAL A 231 4.55 6.22 13.20
N THR A 232 4.62 5.13 13.98
CA THR A 232 5.14 3.83 13.56
C THR A 232 4.40 2.69 14.25
N GLY A 233 4.33 1.51 13.62
CA GLY A 233 3.62 0.32 14.11
C GLY A 233 2.09 0.42 14.06
N SER A 234 1.55 1.45 13.42
CA SER A 234 0.13 1.76 13.40
C SER A 234 -0.56 1.26 12.14
N THR A 235 -1.89 1.10 12.24
CA THR A 235 -2.77 0.90 11.08
C THR A 235 -3.72 2.08 10.96
N LEU A 236 -3.68 2.76 9.80
CA LEU A 236 -4.63 3.81 9.46
C LEU A 236 -5.76 3.22 8.61
N HIS A 237 -6.97 3.20 9.15
CA HIS A 237 -8.15 2.73 8.42
C HIS A 237 -8.64 3.82 7.46
N VAL A 238 -8.83 3.46 6.20
CA VAL A 238 -9.38 4.32 5.14
C VAL A 238 -10.63 3.61 4.59
N ASP A 239 -11.68 3.63 5.38
CA ASP A 239 -12.83 2.73 5.28
C ASP A 239 -14.19 3.42 5.43
N GLY A 240 -14.21 4.76 5.45
CA GLY A 240 -15.42 5.54 5.68
C GLY A 240 -16.09 5.28 7.03
N GLY A 241 -15.35 4.73 8.01
CA GLY A 241 -15.81 4.40 9.36
C GLY A 241 -16.43 3.00 9.50
N ASN A 242 -16.32 2.15 8.48
CA ASN A 242 -16.97 0.85 8.48
C ASN A 242 -16.44 -0.10 9.58
N TRP A 243 -15.14 -0.09 9.85
CA TRP A 243 -14.57 -0.88 10.95
C TRP A 243 -15.06 -0.38 12.31
N ALA A 244 -15.07 0.93 12.53
CA ALA A 244 -15.55 1.53 13.78
C ALA A 244 -17.05 1.32 13.99
N ALA A 245 -17.82 1.19 12.93
CA ALA A 245 -19.25 0.91 12.97
C ALA A 245 -19.58 -0.46 13.59
N GLY A 246 -18.68 -1.46 13.46
CA GLY A 246 -18.86 -2.78 14.11
C GLY A 246 -20.15 -3.51 13.73
N GLY A 247 -20.65 -3.31 12.51
CA GLY A 247 -21.92 -3.84 12.02
C GLY A 247 -23.10 -2.86 12.11
N TRP A 248 -22.98 -1.78 12.88
CA TRP A 248 -24.01 -0.75 12.93
C TRP A 248 -24.10 0.02 11.61
N HIS A 249 -25.30 0.27 11.14
CA HIS A 249 -25.56 1.08 9.97
C HIS A 249 -26.77 1.99 10.15
N ARG A 250 -26.89 3.02 9.32
CA ARG A 250 -28.01 3.95 9.35
C ARG A 250 -29.19 3.33 8.58
N GLY A 251 -30.26 3.02 9.30
CA GLY A 251 -31.54 2.62 8.74
C GLY A 251 -32.50 3.82 8.57
N ALA A 252 -33.71 3.56 8.10
CA ALA A 252 -34.73 4.60 7.84
C ALA A 252 -35.14 5.36 9.14
N THR A 253 -35.15 4.70 10.29
CA THR A 253 -35.64 5.25 11.56
C THR A 253 -34.51 5.48 12.59
N GLY A 254 -33.24 5.36 12.21
CA GLY A 254 -32.10 5.51 13.11
C GLY A 254 -30.99 4.51 12.81
N PHE A 255 -30.22 4.16 13.85
CA PHE A 255 -29.16 3.15 13.73
C PHE A 255 -29.68 1.75 14.03
N THR A 256 -29.20 0.74 13.30
CA THR A 256 -29.51 -0.68 13.49
C THR A 256 -28.26 -1.53 13.19
N THR A 257 -28.23 -2.78 13.66
CA THR A 257 -27.20 -3.81 13.39
C THR A 257 -27.65 -4.73 12.28
#